data_dfddc06dac0a1a30677666106c0ce0c2
#
_entry.id   dfddc06dac0a1a30677666106c0ce0c2
#
_cell.length_a   1.000
_cell.length_b   1.000
_cell.length_c   1.000
_cell.angle_alpha   90.00
_cell.angle_beta   90.00
_cell.angle_gamma   90.00
#
_symmetry.space_group_name_H-M   'P 1'
#
loop_
_entity.id
_entity.type
_entity.pdbx_description
1 polymer ?
#
loop_
_entity_poly.entity_id
_entity_poly.type
_entity_poly.pdbx_seq_one_letter_code
_entity_poly.pdbx_strand_id
1 'polypeptide(L)'
;MKDQNCAYCMEGELVAAFGIKICELESSKVYLFKEQSHPGRVIVAHKKHVSEITELTAQERAAYMEDINRVACAMHEIFNPDKVNYGAYGDTGHHLHFHLVPKYKDGYEWGGVFAMNPGEKTLSDEEYQDMVEKYRAVLFDALSSLK
;
A
#
# COMPACT_ATOMS: atom_id res chain seq x y z
N MET A 1 -3.58 19.41 6.91
CA MET A 1 -4.93 19.87 6.50
C MET A 1 -5.52 18.86 5.51
N LYS A 2 -6.81 18.53 5.68
CA LYS A 2 -7.48 17.62 4.74
C LYS A 2 -7.89 18.36 3.47
N ASP A 3 -7.68 17.72 2.33
CA ASP A 3 -8.13 18.19 1.04
C ASP A 3 -9.38 17.41 0.65
N GLN A 4 -10.48 18.12 0.39
CA GLN A 4 -11.78 17.51 0.07
C GLN A 4 -11.77 16.72 -1.24
N ASN A 5 -10.79 16.97 -2.12
CA ASN A 5 -10.65 16.25 -3.38
C ASN A 5 -9.67 15.08 -3.28
N CYS A 6 -9.05 14.89 -2.12
CA CYS A 6 -8.06 13.85 -1.91
C CYS A 6 -8.71 12.57 -1.38
N ALA A 7 -8.53 11.47 -2.12
CA ALA A 7 -9.08 10.16 -1.74
C ALA A 7 -8.58 9.71 -0.36
N TYR A 8 -7.30 9.90 -0.08
CA TYR A 8 -6.72 9.45 1.18
C TYR A 8 -7.10 10.31 2.37
N CYS A 9 -7.34 11.62 2.16
CA CYS A 9 -7.79 12.51 3.23
C CYS A 9 -9.25 12.25 3.60
N MET A 10 -10.09 12.11 2.59
CA MET A 10 -11.53 11.99 2.78
C MET A 10 -12.00 10.56 2.98
N GLU A 11 -11.26 9.59 2.46
CA GLU A 11 -11.62 8.18 2.47
C GLU A 11 -13.00 7.94 1.82
N GLY A 12 -13.76 6.97 2.28
CA GLY A 12 -15.10 6.71 1.74
C GLY A 12 -15.10 6.36 0.25
N GLU A 13 -15.98 6.98 -0.50
CA GLU A 13 -16.18 6.65 -1.92
C GLU A 13 -14.99 6.96 -2.80
N LEU A 14 -14.22 7.99 -2.48
CA LEU A 14 -13.07 8.37 -3.31
C LEU A 14 -12.00 7.28 -3.29
N VAL A 15 -11.65 6.78 -2.12
CA VAL A 15 -10.65 5.72 -2.01
C VAL A 15 -11.24 4.36 -2.38
N ALA A 16 -12.51 4.13 -2.09
CA ALA A 16 -13.19 2.87 -2.41
C ALA A 16 -13.21 2.57 -3.91
N ALA A 17 -13.04 3.58 -4.75
CA ALA A 17 -12.94 3.38 -6.19
C ALA A 17 -11.74 2.51 -6.59
N PHE A 18 -10.64 2.54 -5.82
CA PHE A 18 -9.42 1.81 -6.17
C PHE A 18 -8.79 1.02 -5.03
N GLY A 19 -9.26 1.19 -3.79
CA GLY A 19 -8.62 0.57 -2.63
C GLY A 19 -9.58 0.16 -1.54
N ILE A 20 -9.14 -0.82 -0.74
CA ILE A 20 -9.88 -1.29 0.43
C ILE A 20 -8.95 -1.14 1.64
N LYS A 21 -9.39 -0.44 2.67
CA LYS A 21 -8.57 -0.19 3.84
C LYS A 21 -8.23 -1.49 4.57
N ILE A 22 -6.94 -1.72 4.81
CA ILE A 22 -6.45 -2.85 5.59
C ILE A 22 -6.32 -2.44 7.05
N CYS A 23 -5.57 -1.37 7.31
CA CYS A 23 -5.29 -0.91 8.68
C CYS A 23 -4.67 0.49 8.69
N GLU A 24 -4.47 1.01 9.90
CA GLU A 24 -3.65 2.19 10.14
C GLU A 24 -2.42 1.79 10.94
N LEU A 25 -1.27 2.35 10.57
CA LEU A 25 -0.02 2.23 11.30
C LEU A 25 0.30 3.58 11.95
N GLU A 26 1.49 3.70 12.52
CA GLU A 26 1.89 4.93 13.24
C GLU A 26 1.75 6.19 12.39
N SER A 27 2.26 6.16 11.16
CA SER A 27 2.27 7.34 10.29
C SER A 27 1.53 7.15 8.97
N SER A 28 0.87 6.01 8.77
CA SER A 28 0.28 5.69 7.48
C SER A 28 -1.03 4.93 7.56
N LYS A 29 -1.75 4.93 6.45
CA LYS A 29 -2.93 4.11 6.21
C LYS A 29 -2.59 3.14 5.08
N VAL A 30 -2.95 1.88 5.26
CA VAL A 30 -2.62 0.81 4.30
C VAL A 30 -3.89 0.35 3.60
N TYR A 31 -3.84 0.32 2.26
CA TYR A 31 -4.97 -0.08 1.43
C TYR A 31 -4.58 -1.22 0.50
N LEU A 32 -5.44 -2.21 0.37
CA LEU A 32 -5.32 -3.19 -0.70
C LEU A 32 -5.74 -2.52 -2.01
N PHE A 33 -4.89 -2.61 -3.02
CA PHE A 33 -5.20 -2.05 -4.34
C PHE A 33 -6.18 -3.00 -5.05
N LYS A 34 -7.27 -2.48 -5.58
CA LYS A 34 -8.33 -3.35 -6.15
C LYS A 34 -7.91 -4.05 -7.43
N GLU A 35 -7.06 -3.39 -8.24
CA GLU A 35 -6.52 -4.06 -9.42
C GLU A 35 -5.41 -5.03 -8.98
N GLN A 36 -5.65 -6.30 -9.11
CA GLN A 36 -4.82 -7.37 -8.56
C GLN A 36 -4.11 -8.20 -9.63
N SER A 37 -3.66 -7.57 -10.72
CA SER A 37 -2.76 -8.23 -11.69
C SER A 37 -1.48 -8.71 -11.01
N HIS A 38 -1.05 -7.99 -9.97
CA HIS A 38 -0.04 -8.46 -9.04
C HIS A 38 -0.74 -8.79 -7.72
N PRO A 39 -1.07 -10.06 -7.46
CA PRO A 39 -1.78 -10.43 -6.23
C PRO A 39 -1.03 -9.99 -4.98
N GLY A 40 -1.70 -9.26 -4.12
CA GLY A 40 -1.13 -8.74 -2.89
C GLY A 40 -0.67 -7.28 -2.95
N ARG A 41 -0.78 -6.63 -4.11
CA ARG A 41 -0.40 -5.22 -4.27
C ARG A 41 -1.16 -4.32 -3.30
N VAL A 42 -0.43 -3.45 -2.61
CA VAL A 42 -0.99 -2.52 -1.61
C VAL A 42 -0.47 -1.11 -1.81
N ILE A 43 -1.16 -0.17 -1.17
CA ILE A 43 -0.75 1.23 -1.10
C ILE A 43 -0.53 1.58 0.37
N VAL A 44 0.58 2.24 0.65
CA VAL A 44 0.89 2.80 1.97
C VAL A 44 0.86 4.31 1.84
N ALA A 45 -0.22 4.93 2.32
CA ALA A 45 -0.43 6.37 2.22
C ALA A 45 -0.07 7.05 3.54
N HIS A 46 0.66 8.15 3.47
CA HIS A 46 0.99 8.93 4.67
C HIS A 46 -0.29 9.54 5.27
N LYS A 47 -0.34 9.64 6.59
CA LYS A 47 -1.50 10.24 7.28
C LYS A 47 -1.62 11.75 7.02
N LYS A 48 -0.50 12.44 6.83
CA LYS A 48 -0.50 13.86 6.50
C LYS A 48 -0.74 14.07 5.02
N HIS A 49 -1.48 15.11 4.69
CA HIS A 49 -1.64 15.53 3.31
C HIS A 49 -0.41 16.34 2.89
N VAL A 50 0.60 15.64 2.41
CA VAL A 50 1.80 16.22 1.80
C VAL A 50 1.99 15.56 0.44
N SER A 51 2.69 16.22 -0.45
CA SER A 51 2.90 15.70 -1.81
C SER A 51 4.08 14.75 -1.88
N GLU A 52 5.17 15.09 -1.20
CA GLU A 52 6.43 14.36 -1.31
C GLU A 52 7.13 14.18 0.02
N ILE A 53 8.04 13.21 0.08
CA ILE A 53 8.83 12.93 1.29
C ILE A 53 9.67 14.14 1.72
N THR A 54 9.99 15.03 0.80
CA THR A 54 10.76 16.24 1.10
C THR A 54 10.03 17.21 2.04
N GLU A 55 8.71 17.07 2.13
CA GLU A 55 7.88 17.92 3.00
C GLU A 55 7.76 17.38 4.42
N LEU A 56 8.30 16.19 4.67
CA LEU A 56 8.31 15.59 6.00
C LEU A 56 9.58 15.97 6.76
N THR A 57 9.50 15.99 8.09
CA THR A 57 10.69 16.10 8.92
C THR A 57 11.49 14.79 8.84
N ALA A 58 12.75 14.81 9.26
CA ALA A 58 13.57 13.60 9.29
C ALA A 58 12.93 12.50 10.14
N GLN A 59 12.34 12.88 11.27
CA GLN A 59 11.65 11.93 12.15
C GLN A 59 10.41 11.33 11.49
N GLU A 60 9.64 12.17 10.81
CA GLU A 60 8.45 11.72 10.08
C GLU A 60 8.81 10.77 8.93
N ARG A 61 9.90 11.07 8.20
CA ARG A 61 10.39 10.20 7.14
C ARG A 61 10.81 8.83 7.69
N ALA A 62 11.52 8.83 8.81
CA ALA A 62 11.96 7.59 9.45
C ALA A 62 10.77 6.72 9.87
N ALA A 63 9.77 7.33 10.49
CA ALA A 63 8.56 6.62 10.93
C ALA A 63 7.78 6.07 9.73
N TYR A 64 7.66 6.84 8.67
CA TYR A 64 6.96 6.42 7.46
C TYR A 64 7.68 5.27 6.75
N MET A 65 9.00 5.35 6.65
CA MET A 65 9.79 4.28 6.03
C MET A 65 9.70 2.99 6.84
N GLU A 66 9.63 3.11 8.17
CA GLU A 66 9.42 1.93 9.03
C GLU A 66 8.05 1.28 8.76
N ASP A 67 7.00 2.08 8.57
CA ASP A 67 5.68 1.55 8.19
C ASP A 67 5.74 0.82 6.86
N ILE A 68 6.40 1.41 5.86
CA ILE A 68 6.59 0.77 4.55
C ILE A 68 7.33 -0.56 4.71
N ASN A 69 8.38 -0.57 5.53
CA ASN A 69 9.14 -1.80 5.79
C ASN A 69 8.28 -2.88 6.43
N ARG A 70 7.43 -2.53 7.39
CA ARG A 70 6.53 -3.50 8.03
C ARG A 70 5.58 -4.13 7.02
N VAL A 71 5.01 -3.32 6.14
CA VAL A 71 4.11 -3.81 5.10
C VAL A 71 4.85 -4.70 4.11
N ALA A 72 6.05 -4.31 3.71
CA ALA A 72 6.89 -5.13 2.82
C ALA A 72 7.26 -6.48 3.46
N CYS A 73 7.58 -6.48 4.75
CA CYS A 73 7.85 -7.73 5.48
C CYS A 73 6.62 -8.63 5.51
N ALA A 74 5.43 -8.06 5.76
CA ALA A 74 4.17 -8.82 5.72
C ALA A 74 3.94 -9.40 4.33
N MET A 75 4.19 -8.63 3.27
CA MET A 75 4.07 -9.08 1.90
C MET A 75 4.99 -10.27 1.62
N HIS A 76 6.24 -10.21 2.08
CA HIS A 76 7.18 -11.32 1.95
C HIS A 76 6.68 -12.57 2.68
N GLU A 77 6.15 -12.41 3.87
CA GLU A 77 5.65 -13.53 4.66
C GLU A 77 4.43 -14.19 4.01
N ILE A 78 3.50 -13.39 3.51
CA ILE A 78 2.24 -13.92 2.96
C ILE A 78 2.43 -14.50 1.56
N PHE A 79 3.15 -13.79 0.69
CA PHE A 79 3.21 -14.08 -0.75
C PHE A 79 4.55 -14.63 -1.22
N ASN A 80 5.59 -14.54 -0.40
CA ASN A 80 6.94 -15.00 -0.72
C ASN A 80 7.43 -14.57 -2.11
N PRO A 81 7.39 -13.27 -2.44
CA PRO A 81 7.83 -12.80 -3.74
C PRO A 81 9.35 -12.86 -3.89
N ASP A 82 9.82 -12.92 -5.12
CA ASP A 82 11.26 -12.79 -5.41
C ASP A 82 11.73 -11.36 -5.22
N LYS A 83 10.84 -10.39 -5.40
CA LYS A 83 11.15 -8.97 -5.25
C LYS A 83 9.89 -8.19 -4.90
N VAL A 84 10.03 -7.18 -4.06
CA VAL A 84 8.99 -6.17 -3.86
C VAL A 84 9.44 -4.92 -4.62
N ASN A 85 8.57 -4.40 -5.47
CA ASN A 85 8.80 -3.10 -6.11
C ASN A 85 8.11 -2.01 -5.30
N TYR A 86 8.77 -0.87 -5.16
CA TYR A 86 8.26 0.29 -4.44
C TYR A 86 8.15 1.44 -5.42
N GLY A 87 7.02 2.10 -5.49
CA GLY A 87 6.85 3.22 -6.39
C GLY A 87 6.03 4.33 -5.76
N ALA A 88 6.54 5.55 -5.83
CA ALA A 88 5.85 6.75 -5.35
C ALA A 88 5.75 7.72 -6.51
N TYR A 89 4.52 8.07 -6.84
CA TYR A 89 4.20 8.97 -7.95
C TYR A 89 3.30 10.09 -7.41
N GLY A 90 2.30 10.48 -8.14
CA GLY A 90 1.34 11.46 -7.63
C GLY A 90 1.38 12.79 -8.36
N ASP A 91 1.73 12.74 -9.65
CA ASP A 91 1.72 13.92 -10.50
C ASP A 91 0.36 14.62 -10.46
N THR A 92 -0.71 13.83 -10.39
CA THR A 92 -2.08 14.34 -10.38
C THR A 92 -2.75 14.20 -9.02
N GLY A 93 -2.41 13.21 -8.23
CA GLY A 93 -2.94 13.01 -6.88
C GLY A 93 -1.90 13.39 -5.83
N HIS A 94 -1.95 14.61 -5.34
CA HIS A 94 -0.90 15.21 -4.50
C HIS A 94 -0.87 14.74 -3.05
N HIS A 95 -1.06 13.44 -2.81
CA HIS A 95 -0.98 12.87 -1.46
C HIS A 95 0.07 11.76 -1.45
N LEU A 96 1.10 11.94 -0.63
CA LEU A 96 2.22 11.00 -0.55
C LEU A 96 1.75 9.58 -0.26
N HIS A 97 2.05 8.68 -1.18
CA HIS A 97 1.76 7.25 -1.03
C HIS A 97 2.76 6.43 -1.82
N PHE A 98 3.01 5.20 -1.35
CA PHE A 98 3.83 4.24 -2.06
C PHE A 98 2.97 3.06 -2.47
N HIS A 99 3.15 2.61 -3.71
CA HIS A 99 2.69 1.29 -4.14
C HIS A 99 3.75 0.27 -3.80
N LEU A 100 3.34 -0.84 -3.20
CA LEU A 100 4.19 -2.00 -2.97
C LEU A 100 3.64 -3.14 -3.79
N VAL A 101 4.48 -3.70 -4.67
CA VAL A 101 4.06 -4.68 -5.67
C VAL A 101 4.93 -5.93 -5.56
N PRO A 102 4.35 -7.08 -5.19
CA PRO A 102 5.11 -8.33 -5.15
C PRO A 102 5.32 -8.86 -6.57
N LYS A 103 6.55 -9.26 -6.86
CA LYS A 103 6.92 -9.80 -8.18
C LYS A 103 7.64 -11.12 -8.06
N TYR A 104 7.49 -11.94 -9.10
CA TYR A 104 8.09 -13.27 -9.18
C TYR A 104 8.86 -13.41 -10.48
N LYS A 105 10.00 -14.12 -10.45
CA LYS A 105 10.89 -14.28 -11.62
C LYS A 105 10.19 -14.83 -12.86
N ASP A 106 9.21 -15.70 -12.66
CA ASP A 106 8.43 -16.28 -13.75
C ASP A 106 7.09 -15.57 -13.96
N GLY A 107 6.90 -14.42 -13.33
CA GLY A 107 5.60 -13.75 -13.27
C GLY A 107 5.48 -12.50 -14.13
N TYR A 108 4.31 -11.91 -14.01
CA TYR A 108 3.89 -10.73 -14.74
C TYR A 108 4.84 -9.55 -14.49
N GLU A 109 5.25 -8.89 -15.55
CA GLU A 109 6.10 -7.69 -15.56
C GLU A 109 7.48 -7.85 -14.91
N TRP A 110 7.99 -9.08 -14.75
CA TRP A 110 9.34 -9.26 -14.21
C TRP A 110 10.39 -8.63 -15.13
N GLY A 111 11.31 -7.89 -14.53
CA GLY A 111 12.39 -7.23 -15.26
C GLY A 111 12.10 -5.81 -15.69
N GLY A 112 10.87 -5.32 -15.48
CA GLY A 112 10.48 -3.96 -15.81
C GLY A 112 9.75 -3.28 -14.64
N VAL A 113 9.29 -2.06 -14.87
CA VAL A 113 8.44 -1.37 -13.91
C VAL A 113 7.02 -1.91 -13.97
N PHE A 114 6.29 -1.82 -12.87
CA PHE A 114 4.87 -2.23 -12.85
C PHE A 114 4.00 -1.13 -13.48
N ALA A 115 2.93 -1.56 -14.16
CA ALA A 115 1.94 -0.63 -14.69
C ALA A 115 1.14 -0.03 -13.53
N MET A 116 0.85 1.27 -13.60
CA MET A 116 0.10 1.94 -12.53
C MET A 116 -1.29 1.34 -12.38
N ASN A 117 -1.99 1.11 -13.47
CA ASN A 117 -3.32 0.51 -13.46
C ASN A 117 -3.50 -0.39 -14.69
N PRO A 118 -3.08 -1.66 -14.60
CA PRO A 118 -3.21 -2.59 -15.72
C PRO A 118 -4.67 -2.79 -16.19
N GLY A 119 -5.63 -2.74 -15.25
CA GLY A 119 -7.03 -2.87 -15.58
C GLY A 119 -7.46 -4.28 -16.00
N GLU A 120 -6.69 -5.29 -15.65
CA GLU A 120 -6.89 -6.67 -16.16
C GLU A 120 -7.52 -7.61 -15.15
N LYS A 121 -7.36 -7.35 -13.84
CA LYS A 121 -7.82 -8.31 -12.83
C LYS A 121 -8.42 -7.66 -11.61
N THR A 122 -9.68 -8.01 -11.35
CA THR A 122 -10.37 -7.71 -10.10
C THR A 122 -10.76 -9.01 -9.42
N LEU A 123 -11.04 -8.94 -8.13
CA LEU A 123 -11.41 -10.10 -7.31
C LEU A 123 -12.87 -9.98 -6.87
N SER A 124 -13.41 -11.08 -6.32
CA SER A 124 -14.68 -11.03 -5.63
C SER A 124 -14.53 -10.34 -4.28
N ASP A 125 -15.64 -9.88 -3.72
CA ASP A 125 -15.62 -9.25 -2.38
C ASP A 125 -15.03 -10.20 -1.33
N GLU A 126 -15.35 -11.49 -1.42
CA GLU A 126 -14.82 -12.51 -0.52
C GLU A 126 -13.30 -12.66 -0.65
N GLU A 127 -12.80 -12.69 -1.88
CA GLU A 127 -11.36 -12.78 -2.15
C GLU A 127 -10.62 -11.55 -1.64
N TYR A 128 -11.18 -10.36 -1.82
CA TYR A 128 -10.60 -9.14 -1.28
C TYR A 128 -10.54 -9.19 0.24
N GLN A 129 -11.63 -9.62 0.88
CA GLN A 129 -11.70 -9.70 2.34
C GLN A 129 -10.68 -10.68 2.90
N ASP A 130 -10.53 -11.84 2.26
CA ASP A 130 -9.52 -12.84 2.66
C ASP A 130 -8.12 -12.25 2.62
N MET A 131 -7.81 -11.49 1.58
CA MET A 131 -6.50 -10.88 1.42
C MET A 131 -6.24 -9.79 2.46
N VAL A 132 -7.25 -8.97 2.73
CA VAL A 132 -7.20 -7.96 3.80
C VAL A 132 -6.92 -8.62 5.15
N GLU A 133 -7.61 -9.72 5.45
CA GLU A 133 -7.45 -10.43 6.72
C GLU A 133 -6.06 -11.06 6.86
N LYS A 134 -5.50 -11.57 5.78
CA LYS A 134 -4.13 -12.10 5.78
C LYS A 134 -3.13 -11.02 6.17
N TYR A 135 -3.25 -9.84 5.58
CA TYR A 135 -2.38 -8.71 5.92
C TYR A 135 -2.57 -8.29 7.38
N ARG A 136 -3.81 -8.15 7.82
CA ARG A 136 -4.10 -7.76 9.20
C ARG A 136 -3.48 -8.72 10.21
N ALA A 137 -3.63 -10.02 9.99
CA ALA A 137 -3.09 -11.04 10.88
C ALA A 137 -1.57 -10.89 11.04
N VAL A 138 -0.86 -10.77 9.94
CA VAL A 138 0.61 -10.66 9.96
C VAL A 138 1.06 -9.32 10.57
N LEU A 139 0.42 -8.22 10.18
CA LEU A 139 0.78 -6.89 10.68
C LEU A 139 0.52 -6.76 12.18
N PHE A 140 -0.57 -7.29 12.68
CA PHE A 140 -0.89 -7.24 14.12
C PHE A 140 0.03 -8.16 14.92
N ASP A 141 0.36 -9.35 14.42
CA ASP A 141 1.33 -10.22 15.07
C ASP A 141 2.69 -9.55 15.16
N ALA A 142 3.14 -8.90 14.09
CA ALA A 142 4.40 -8.16 14.07
C ALA A 142 4.38 -7.02 15.10
N LEU A 143 3.25 -6.29 15.20
CA LEU A 143 3.09 -5.22 16.19
C LEU A 143 3.08 -5.78 17.61
N SER A 144 2.45 -6.92 17.83
CA SER A 144 2.41 -7.58 19.13
C SER A 144 3.79 -8.03 19.58
N SER A 145 4.60 -8.54 18.68
CA SER A 145 5.95 -9.03 18.99
C SER A 145 6.94 -7.92 19.31
N LEU A 146 6.61 -6.66 18.98
CA LEU A 146 7.45 -5.50 19.27
C LEU A 146 7.16 -4.89 20.66
N LYS A 147 6.16 -5.38 21.33
CA LYS A 147 5.83 -4.99 22.70
C LYS A 147 6.58 -5.90 23.67
#